data_8a5d1380a35559f5d87daf36d9f8c9ae
#
_entry.id   8a5d1380a35559f5d87daf36d9f8c9ae
#
_cell.length_a   1.000
_cell.length_b   1.000
_cell.length_c   1.000
_cell.angle_alpha   90.00
_cell.angle_beta   90.00
_cell.angle_gamma   90.00
#
_symmetry.space_group_name_H-M   'P 1'
#
loop_
_entity.id
_entity.type
_entity.pdbx_description
1 polymer ?
#
loop_
_entity_poly.entity_id
_entity_poly.type
_entity_poly.pdbx_seq_one_letter_code
_entity_poly.pdbx_strand_id
1 'polypeptide(L)'
;MAENNKLIAIFEEHPVRRTWDEKQEKWYFSVIDIIAILTGSSIPKRYWADLKKKLKTEGSQVYENIVQLKLLAKDGKKYLADVRGR
;
A
#
# COMPACT_ATOMS: atom_id res chain seq x y z
N MET A 1 -5.99 -20.06 10.84
CA MET A 1 -5.33 -19.50 9.94
C MET A 1 -5.99 -18.40 9.24
N ALA A 2 -7.08 -18.46 9.08
CA ALA A 2 -7.76 -17.55 8.25
C ALA A 2 -7.78 -16.11 8.71
N GLU A 3 -7.75 -15.88 10.01
CA GLU A 3 -7.87 -14.52 10.51
C GLU A 3 -6.78 -13.59 10.00
N ASN A 4 -5.54 -14.06 9.98
CA ASN A 4 -4.43 -13.23 9.54
C ASN A 4 -4.51 -12.91 8.06
N ASN A 5 -5.19 -13.76 7.29
CA ASN A 5 -5.29 -13.56 5.85
C ASN A 5 -6.21 -12.42 5.47
N LYS A 6 -7.02 -11.93 6.42
CA LYS A 6 -7.90 -10.80 6.14
C LYS A 6 -7.13 -9.51 5.89
N LEU A 7 -5.91 -9.41 6.44
CA LEU A 7 -5.10 -8.22 6.30
C LEU A 7 -4.06 -8.34 5.20
N ILE A 8 -4.10 -9.43 4.43
CA ILE A 8 -3.15 -9.69 3.35
C ILE A 8 -3.94 -10.11 2.12
N ALA A 9 -3.70 -9.44 1.01
CA ALA A 9 -4.26 -9.81 -0.27
C ALA A 9 -3.15 -10.41 -1.13
N ILE A 10 -3.52 -11.22 -2.11
CA ILE A 10 -2.55 -11.82 -3.03
C ILE A 10 -2.60 -11.07 -4.35
N PHE A 11 -1.45 -10.61 -4.81
CA PHE A 11 -1.31 -9.94 -6.08
C PHE A 11 -0.17 -10.60 -6.85
N GLU A 12 -0.47 -11.19 -8.00
CA GLU A 12 0.50 -11.93 -8.81
C GLU A 12 1.27 -12.95 -7.97
N GLU A 13 0.55 -13.68 -7.11
CA GLU A 13 1.10 -14.69 -6.22
C GLU A 13 2.03 -14.14 -5.13
N HIS A 14 2.00 -12.83 -4.91
CA HIS A 14 2.75 -12.19 -3.84
C HIS A 14 1.81 -11.57 -2.83
N PRO A 15 2.15 -11.61 -1.53
CA PRO A 15 1.29 -11.02 -0.51
C PRO A 15 1.39 -9.50 -0.50
N VAL A 16 0.24 -8.85 -0.37
CA VAL A 16 0.14 -7.39 -0.27
C VAL A 16 -0.66 -7.07 0.98
N ARG A 17 -0.10 -6.25 1.86
CA ARG A 17 -0.81 -5.85 3.07
C ARG A 17 -1.97 -4.94 2.69
N ARG A 18 -3.05 -5.06 3.45
CA ARG A 18 -4.23 -4.22 3.23
C ARG A 18 -4.88 -3.89 4.56
N THR A 19 -5.73 -2.86 4.56
CA THR A 19 -6.49 -2.48 5.74
C THR A 19 -7.89 -2.05 5.32
N TRP A 20 -8.86 -2.28 6.20
CA TRP A 20 -10.24 -1.91 5.96
C TRP A 20 -10.49 -0.51 6.52
N ASP A 21 -11.09 0.36 5.72
CA ASP A 21 -11.49 1.70 6.16
C ASP A 21 -13.00 1.70 6.38
N GLU A 22 -13.42 1.77 7.63
CA GLU A 22 -14.83 1.73 7.98
C GLU A 22 -15.60 2.95 7.49
N LYS A 23 -14.95 4.08 7.40
CA LYS A 23 -15.60 5.31 6.94
C LYS A 23 -15.93 5.26 5.47
N GLN A 24 -15.02 4.73 4.68
CA GLN A 24 -15.21 4.62 3.24
C GLN A 24 -15.78 3.27 2.84
N GLU A 25 -15.82 2.33 3.79
CA GLU A 25 -16.32 0.97 3.56
C GLU A 25 -15.63 0.30 2.39
N LYS A 26 -14.30 0.36 2.39
CA LYS A 26 -13.52 -0.30 1.34
C LYS A 26 -12.14 -0.68 1.82
N TRP A 27 -11.51 -1.57 1.07
CA TRP A 27 -10.16 -2.01 1.34
C TRP A 27 -9.15 -1.05 0.72
N TYR A 28 -8.08 -0.79 1.47
CA TYR A 28 -6.93 -0.04 0.99
C TYR A 28 -5.70 -0.92 1.02
N PHE A 29 -4.88 -0.83 0.00
CA PHE A 29 -3.74 -1.71 -0.21
C PHE A 29 -2.43 -0.95 -0.08
N SER A 30 -1.40 -1.62 0.46
CA SER A 30 -0.07 -1.02 0.63
C SER A 30 0.55 -0.71 -0.73
N VAL A 31 0.80 0.56 -0.99
CA VAL A 31 1.42 1.00 -2.24
C VAL A 31 2.84 0.46 -2.36
N ILE A 32 3.60 0.50 -1.26
CA ILE A 32 4.98 0.02 -1.26
C ILE A 32 5.06 -1.46 -1.60
N ASP A 33 4.14 -2.27 -1.07
CA ASP A 33 4.12 -3.70 -1.36
C ASP A 33 3.87 -3.96 -2.85
N ILE A 34 2.92 -3.22 -3.43
CA ILE A 34 2.61 -3.35 -4.86
C ILE A 34 3.79 -2.89 -5.72
N ILE A 35 4.41 -1.79 -5.35
CA ILE A 35 5.58 -1.28 -6.06
C ILE A 35 6.71 -2.30 -6.05
N ALA A 36 6.94 -2.93 -4.90
CA ALA A 36 7.98 -3.94 -4.79
C ALA A 36 7.74 -5.11 -5.76
N ILE A 37 6.49 -5.51 -5.90
CA ILE A 37 6.13 -6.61 -6.79
C ILE A 37 6.28 -6.21 -8.26
N LEU A 38 5.76 -5.05 -8.61
CA LEU A 38 5.75 -4.62 -10.01
C LEU A 38 7.13 -4.27 -10.54
N THR A 39 7.98 -3.71 -9.70
CA THR A 39 9.29 -3.26 -10.13
C THR A 39 10.42 -4.22 -9.81
N GLY A 40 10.19 -5.16 -8.88
CA GLY A 40 11.24 -6.04 -8.40
C GLY A 40 12.33 -5.30 -7.64
N SER A 41 12.06 -4.06 -7.23
CA SER A 41 13.06 -3.23 -6.56
C SER A 41 13.37 -3.76 -5.16
N SER A 42 14.66 -3.74 -4.80
CA SER A 42 15.09 -4.09 -3.45
C SER A 42 14.91 -2.92 -2.48
N ILE A 43 14.59 -1.73 -3.00
CA ILE A 43 14.39 -0.54 -2.19
C ILE A 43 13.07 0.14 -2.56
N PRO A 44 11.94 -0.56 -2.36
CA PRO A 44 10.65 -0.05 -2.83
C PRO A 44 10.23 1.27 -2.18
N LYS A 45 10.65 1.51 -0.93
CA LYS A 45 10.31 2.77 -0.26
C LYS A 45 10.91 3.97 -0.98
N ARG A 46 12.16 3.84 -1.39
CA ARG A 46 12.83 4.93 -2.11
C ARG A 46 12.25 5.09 -3.51
N TYR A 47 11.98 3.97 -4.17
CA TYR A 47 11.36 4.00 -5.48
C TYR A 47 10.02 4.73 -5.42
N TRP A 48 9.20 4.39 -4.42
CA TRP A 48 7.90 5.04 -4.26
C TRP A 48 8.03 6.52 -3.92
N ALA A 49 9.01 6.89 -3.08
CA ALA A 49 9.21 8.29 -2.73
C ALA A 49 9.49 9.14 -3.97
N ASP A 50 10.35 8.64 -4.87
CA ASP A 50 10.68 9.35 -6.09
C ASP A 50 9.48 9.41 -7.03
N LEU A 51 8.77 8.31 -7.19
CA LEU A 51 7.60 8.25 -8.04
C LEU A 51 6.47 9.14 -7.52
N LYS A 52 6.26 9.13 -6.21
CA LYS A 52 5.23 9.94 -5.57
C LYS A 52 5.46 11.43 -5.83
N LYS A 53 6.71 11.85 -5.72
CA LYS A 53 7.08 13.23 -5.97
C LYS A 53 6.76 13.61 -7.40
N LYS A 54 7.08 12.73 -8.34
CA LYS A 54 6.80 12.98 -9.76
C LYS A 54 5.30 13.04 -10.03
N LEU A 55 4.53 12.11 -9.49
CA LEU A 55 3.08 12.09 -9.67
C LEU A 55 2.43 13.34 -9.10
N LYS A 56 2.90 13.77 -7.94
CA LYS A 56 2.39 14.97 -7.29
C LYS A 56 2.66 16.21 -8.13
N THR A 57 3.86 16.31 -8.69
CA THR A 57 4.24 17.44 -9.55
C THR A 57 3.40 17.49 -10.80
N GLU A 58 3.08 16.34 -11.37
CA GLU A 58 2.30 16.25 -12.60
C GLU A 58 0.79 16.39 -12.37
N GLY A 59 0.36 16.45 -11.10
CA GLY A 59 -1.06 16.55 -10.78
C GLY A 59 -1.83 15.30 -11.11
N SER A 60 -1.20 14.14 -11.01
CA SER A 60 -1.82 12.87 -11.35
C SER A 60 -3.01 12.54 -10.45
N GLN A 61 -4.12 12.10 -11.06
CA GLN A 61 -5.29 11.65 -10.31
C GLN A 61 -4.98 10.38 -9.51
N VAL A 62 -4.03 9.60 -9.96
CA VAL A 62 -3.62 8.39 -9.24
C VAL A 62 -3.13 8.75 -7.85
N TYR A 63 -2.38 9.85 -7.75
CA TYR A 63 -1.87 10.30 -6.46
C TYR A 63 -3.00 10.73 -5.53
N GLU A 64 -4.07 11.31 -6.07
CA GLU A 64 -5.20 11.79 -5.27
C GLU A 64 -5.94 10.67 -4.55
N ASN A 65 -5.81 9.43 -5.04
CA ASN A 65 -6.43 8.27 -4.42
C ASN A 65 -5.54 7.64 -3.35
N ILE A 66 -4.37 8.22 -3.11
CA ILE A 66 -3.45 7.72 -2.10
C ILE A 66 -3.75 8.41 -0.77
N VAL A 67 -3.95 7.62 0.27
CA VAL A 67 -4.16 8.14 1.63
C VAL A 67 -3.21 7.43 2.57
N GLN A 68 -3.10 7.92 3.80
CA GLN A 68 -2.26 7.27 4.80
C GLN A 68 -3.13 6.59 5.85
N LEU A 69 -2.94 5.29 5.99
CA LEU A 69 -3.61 4.49 6.99
C LEU A 69 -2.57 3.60 7.66
N LYS A 70 -2.90 3.12 8.86
CA LYS A 70 -2.00 2.26 9.58
C LYS A 70 -2.04 0.85 9.03
N LEU A 71 -0.85 0.30 8.77
CA LEU A 71 -0.69 -1.08 8.31
C LEU A 71 0.13 -1.86 9.32
N LEU A 72 -0.18 -3.15 9.43
CA LEU A 72 0.55 -4.05 10.32
C LEU A 72 1.95 -4.30 9.77
N ALA A 73 2.95 -4.13 10.62
CA ALA A 73 4.35 -4.38 10.28
C ALA A 73 4.82 -5.72 10.85
N LYS A 74 6.02 -6.13 10.47
CA LYS A 74 6.58 -7.42 10.89
C LYS A 74 6.77 -7.52 12.40
N ASP A 75 6.97 -6.38 13.07
CA ASP A 75 7.16 -6.36 14.51
C ASP A 75 5.84 -6.44 15.29
N GLY A 76 4.72 -6.56 14.59
CA GLY A 76 3.41 -6.65 15.22
C GLY A 76 2.76 -5.31 15.49
N LYS A 77 3.45 -4.22 15.24
CA LYS A 77 2.92 -2.87 15.43
C LYS A 77 2.37 -2.33 14.13
N LYS A 78 1.51 -1.31 14.24
CA LYS A 78 0.94 -0.68 13.08
C LYS A 78 1.54 0.70 12.88
N TYR A 79 1.92 0.99 11.64
CA TYR A 79 2.51 2.28 11.27
C TYR A 79 1.77 2.89 10.10
N LEU A 80 1.77 4.22 10.04
CA LEU A 80 1.18 4.92 8.90
C LEU A 80 1.95 4.59 7.62
N ALA A 81 1.22 4.32 6.57
CA ALA A 81 1.79 4.00 5.28
C ALA A 81 0.89 4.52 4.18
N ASP A 82 1.46 4.76 3.01
CA ASP A 82 0.69 5.15 1.85
C ASP A 82 -0.09 3.94 1.35
N VAL A 83 -1.40 4.11 1.20
CA VAL A 83 -2.29 3.06 0.72
C VAL A 83 -3.21 3.62 -0.35
N ARG A 84 -3.69 2.75 -1.22
CA ARG A 84 -4.61 3.14 -2.28
C ARG A 84 -5.87 2.29 -2.21
N GLY A 85 -7.01 2.95 -2.29
CA GLY A 85 -8.30 2.27 -2.34
C GLY A 85 -8.56 1.71 -3.72
N ARG A 86 -9.47 0.76 -3.77
CA ARG A 86 -9.88 0.16 -5.03
C ARG A 86 -10.81 1.05 -5.77
#